data_f79c08f3b15325c0910c9addc181a96c
#
_entry.id   f79c08f3b15325c0910c9addc181a96c
#
_cell.length_a   1.000
_cell.length_b   1.000
_cell.length_c   1.000
_cell.angle_alpha   90.00
_cell.angle_beta   90.00
_cell.angle_gamma   90.00
#
_symmetry.space_group_name_H-M   'P 1'
#
loop_
_entity.id
_entity.type
_entity.pdbx_description
1 polymer ?
#
loop_
_entity_poly.entity_id
_entity_poly.type
_entity_poly.pdbx_seq_one_letter_code
_entity_poly.pdbx_strand_id
1 'polypeptide(L)'
;MTVTLVIGAAASGKSAYAESLCLGHDGPRVYLATMEPFGEEGARRIARHRALREGKGFSTLERTRDVGAAASGLPCGCTLLLEDVGNLVANELFAEGGLSPRDPDAAAREVLGGIEQLAQAAAHTVVVTVDVFADGMRYDEGTEAWRRALARVNAGVAALADRAVEVVCGIPVWMKGEGPTR
;
A
#
# COMPACT_ATOMS: atom_id res chain seq x y z
N MET A 1 7.84 16.79 2.20
CA MET A 1 7.33 15.41 2.39
C MET A 1 5.81 15.48 2.52
N THR A 2 5.08 14.75 1.70
CA THR A 2 3.61 14.61 1.81
C THR A 2 3.24 13.15 1.71
N VAL A 3 2.26 12.72 2.51
CA VAL A 3 1.73 11.37 2.51
C VAL A 3 0.25 11.40 2.14
N THR A 4 -0.14 10.59 1.16
CA THR A 4 -1.54 10.41 0.75
C THR A 4 -1.94 8.95 0.91
N LEU A 5 -2.96 8.70 1.71
CA LEU A 5 -3.60 7.40 1.84
C LEU A 5 -4.70 7.24 0.79
N VAL A 6 -4.65 6.14 0.04
CA VAL A 6 -5.71 5.73 -0.90
C VAL A 6 -6.29 4.40 -0.44
N ILE A 7 -7.53 4.42 0.00
CA ILE A 7 -8.25 3.24 0.50
C ILE A 7 -9.43 2.89 -0.41
N GLY A 8 -9.87 1.66 -0.40
CA GLY A 8 -11.09 1.23 -1.09
C GLY A 8 -11.20 -0.29 -1.17
N ALA A 9 -12.40 -0.77 -1.49
CA ALA A 9 -12.69 -2.19 -1.67
C ALA A 9 -11.91 -2.82 -2.83
N ALA A 10 -11.95 -4.14 -2.94
CA ALA A 10 -11.40 -4.83 -4.11
C ALA A 10 -12.05 -4.30 -5.41
N ALA A 11 -11.24 -4.13 -6.45
CA ALA A 11 -11.67 -3.61 -7.76
C ALA A 11 -12.35 -2.23 -7.75
N SER A 12 -12.19 -1.42 -6.69
CA SER A 12 -12.77 -0.07 -6.58
C SER A 12 -12.16 0.95 -7.54
N GLY A 13 -11.03 0.65 -8.20
CA GLY A 13 -10.29 1.60 -9.03
C GLY A 13 -9.17 2.34 -8.27
N LYS A 14 -8.95 2.03 -6.97
CA LYS A 14 -7.96 2.69 -6.11
C LYS A 14 -6.53 2.69 -6.67
N SER A 15 -6.08 1.57 -7.26
CA SER A 15 -4.71 1.49 -7.82
C SER A 15 -4.51 2.47 -8.98
N ALA A 16 -5.46 2.50 -9.92
CA ALA A 16 -5.41 3.43 -11.06
C ALA A 16 -5.46 4.89 -10.59
N TYR A 17 -6.28 5.17 -9.57
CA TYR A 17 -6.36 6.50 -8.98
C TYR A 17 -5.05 6.88 -8.26
N ALA A 18 -4.47 5.98 -7.48
CA ALA A 18 -3.18 6.20 -6.81
C ALA A 18 -2.04 6.47 -7.81
N GLU A 19 -1.98 5.72 -8.90
CA GLU A 19 -1.04 6.00 -9.99
C GLU A 19 -1.25 7.40 -10.58
N SER A 20 -2.50 7.84 -10.80
CA SER A 20 -2.80 9.17 -11.32
C SER A 20 -2.32 10.29 -10.39
N LEU A 21 -2.41 10.09 -9.08
CA LEU A 21 -1.86 11.04 -8.10
C LEU A 21 -0.33 11.16 -8.23
N CYS A 22 0.36 10.03 -8.43
CA CYS A 22 1.81 10.04 -8.63
C CYS A 22 2.23 10.76 -9.91
N LEU A 23 1.42 10.68 -10.98
CA LEU A 23 1.70 11.37 -12.24
C LEU A 23 1.57 12.89 -12.15
N GLY A 24 0.89 13.40 -11.14
CA GLY A 24 0.76 14.84 -10.85
C GLY A 24 2.01 15.48 -10.25
N HIS A 25 3.07 14.70 -9.96
CA HIS A 25 4.32 15.20 -9.39
C HIS A 25 5.47 15.01 -10.37
N ASP A 26 6.38 16.00 -10.37
CA ASP A 26 7.62 15.92 -11.13
C ASP A 26 8.65 15.03 -10.45
N GLY A 27 9.67 14.59 -11.21
CA GLY A 27 10.79 13.80 -10.69
C GLY A 27 10.62 12.29 -10.87
N PRO A 28 11.54 11.51 -10.27
CA PRO A 28 11.53 10.05 -10.34
C PRO A 28 10.29 9.46 -9.68
N ARG A 29 9.73 8.41 -10.28
CA ARG A 29 8.59 7.68 -9.72
C ARG A 29 8.99 6.25 -9.41
N VAL A 30 8.77 5.83 -8.18
CA VAL A 30 9.07 4.48 -7.71
C VAL A 30 7.76 3.78 -7.34
N TYR A 31 7.54 2.62 -7.93
CA TYR A 31 6.45 1.71 -7.54
C TYR A 31 7.04 0.61 -6.68
N LEU A 32 6.69 0.59 -5.40
CA LEU A 32 7.08 -0.44 -4.46
C LEU A 32 6.00 -1.52 -4.44
N ALA A 33 6.33 -2.66 -5.06
CA ALA A 33 5.45 -3.82 -5.15
C ALA A 33 5.64 -4.74 -3.94
N THR A 34 4.56 -4.98 -3.21
CA THR A 34 4.57 -5.81 -2.00
C THR A 34 4.00 -7.21 -2.22
N MET A 35 3.43 -7.49 -3.40
CA MET A 35 2.80 -8.77 -3.69
C MET A 35 3.84 -9.86 -3.92
N GLU A 36 3.75 -10.97 -3.16
CA GLU A 36 4.47 -12.20 -3.44
C GLU A 36 3.82 -12.95 -4.62
N PRO A 37 4.61 -13.51 -5.56
CA PRO A 37 4.08 -14.30 -6.66
C PRO A 37 3.64 -15.67 -6.15
N PHE A 38 2.44 -15.77 -5.60
CA PHE A 38 1.90 -17.04 -5.14
C PHE A 38 0.98 -17.66 -6.20
N GLY A 39 1.41 -18.80 -6.74
CA GLY A 39 0.69 -19.54 -7.77
C GLY A 39 0.55 -18.78 -9.11
N GLU A 40 -0.17 -19.41 -10.07
CA GLU A 40 -0.38 -18.81 -11.39
C GLU A 40 -1.23 -17.54 -11.35
N GLU A 41 -2.19 -17.47 -10.45
CA GLU A 41 -3.06 -16.28 -10.32
C GLU A 41 -2.28 -15.07 -9.82
N GLY A 42 -1.41 -15.24 -8.83
CA GLY A 42 -0.52 -14.18 -8.34
C GLY A 42 0.40 -13.67 -9.45
N ALA A 43 1.00 -14.58 -10.24
CA ALA A 43 1.85 -14.23 -11.36
C ALA A 43 1.08 -13.44 -12.45
N ARG A 44 -0.14 -13.86 -12.79
CA ARG A 44 -1.02 -13.14 -13.75
C ARG A 44 -1.39 -11.75 -13.25
N ARG A 45 -1.66 -11.60 -11.95
CA ARG A 45 -1.99 -10.31 -11.33
C ARG A 45 -0.80 -9.36 -11.38
N ILE A 46 0.40 -9.83 -11.05
CA ILE A 46 1.64 -9.06 -11.14
C ILE A 46 1.90 -8.63 -12.59
N ALA A 47 1.78 -9.54 -13.56
CA ALA A 47 1.96 -9.24 -14.98
C ALA A 47 0.97 -8.17 -15.46
N ARG A 48 -0.30 -8.27 -15.07
CA ARG A 48 -1.33 -7.26 -15.38
C ARG A 48 -0.98 -5.90 -14.79
N HIS A 49 -0.55 -5.83 -13.53
CA HIS A 49 -0.16 -4.57 -12.88
C HIS A 49 1.09 -3.96 -13.53
N ARG A 50 2.05 -4.78 -13.98
CA ARG A 50 3.21 -4.29 -14.74
C ARG A 50 2.80 -3.69 -16.08
N ALA A 51 1.95 -4.39 -16.85
CA ALA A 51 1.45 -3.91 -18.14
C ALA A 51 0.66 -2.59 -18.02
N LEU A 52 -0.14 -2.42 -16.98
CA LEU A 52 -0.90 -1.19 -16.73
C LEU A 52 -0.01 0.02 -16.40
N ARG A 53 1.22 -0.21 -15.93
CA ARG A 53 2.20 0.85 -15.61
C ARG A 53 3.17 1.14 -16.75
N GLU A 54 3.16 0.33 -17.80
CA GLU A 54 4.03 0.55 -18.95
C GLU A 54 3.83 1.95 -19.55
N GLY A 55 4.92 2.65 -19.82
CA GLY A 55 4.88 4.02 -20.35
C GLY A 55 4.58 5.13 -19.33
N LYS A 56 4.25 4.81 -18.05
CA LYS A 56 3.96 5.83 -17.02
C LYS A 56 5.20 6.34 -16.27
N GLY A 57 6.39 5.88 -16.63
CA GLY A 57 7.66 6.36 -16.07
C GLY A 57 7.94 5.91 -14.64
N PHE A 58 7.35 4.79 -14.18
CA PHE A 58 7.68 4.17 -12.90
C PHE A 58 8.88 3.23 -13.02
N SER A 59 9.84 3.35 -12.10
CA SER A 59 10.76 2.28 -11.77
C SER A 59 10.10 1.36 -10.75
N THR A 60 10.19 0.03 -10.94
CA THR A 60 9.58 -0.93 -10.01
C THR A 60 10.64 -1.45 -9.05
N LEU A 61 10.34 -1.38 -7.75
CA LEU A 61 11.08 -1.99 -6.67
C LEU A 61 10.19 -3.07 -6.05
N GLU A 62 10.62 -4.33 -6.13
CA GLU A 62 9.90 -5.45 -5.52
C GLU A 62 10.45 -5.67 -4.11
N ARG A 63 9.60 -5.48 -3.12
CA ARG A 63 9.94 -5.73 -1.73
C ARG A 63 8.71 -6.13 -0.94
N THR A 64 8.66 -7.38 -0.56
CA THR A 64 7.48 -8.00 0.04
C THR A 64 7.47 -7.91 1.56
N ARG A 65 8.64 -7.65 2.19
CA ARG A 65 8.84 -7.51 3.64
C ARG A 65 9.87 -6.45 3.94
N ASP A 66 9.93 -6.00 5.21
CA ASP A 66 10.91 -5.03 5.69
C ASP A 66 11.07 -3.85 4.70
N VAL A 67 9.95 -3.24 4.35
CA VAL A 67 9.92 -2.20 3.31
C VAL A 67 10.75 -0.97 3.69
N GLY A 68 10.96 -0.74 4.98
CA GLY A 68 11.76 0.37 5.49
C GLY A 68 13.21 0.34 5.01
N ALA A 69 13.79 -0.85 4.84
CA ALA A 69 15.15 -0.98 4.32
C ALA A 69 15.31 -0.48 2.87
N ALA A 70 14.22 -0.27 2.13
CA ALA A 70 14.26 0.34 0.80
C ALA A 70 14.48 1.87 0.83
N ALA A 71 14.27 2.51 1.97
CA ALA A 71 14.34 3.97 2.10
C ALA A 71 15.69 4.55 1.65
N SER A 72 16.80 3.90 2.02
CA SER A 72 18.15 4.36 1.66
C SER A 72 18.47 4.28 0.17
N GLY A 73 17.72 3.48 -0.60
CA GLY A 73 17.90 3.30 -2.05
C GLY A 73 16.96 4.14 -2.90
N LEU A 74 16.06 4.92 -2.31
CA LEU A 74 15.12 5.74 -3.06
C LEU A 74 15.84 6.93 -3.73
N PRO A 75 15.51 7.25 -4.99
CA PRO A 75 16.03 8.45 -5.64
C PRO A 75 15.61 9.71 -4.90
N CYS A 76 16.53 10.68 -4.79
CA CYS A 76 16.23 11.97 -4.17
C CYS A 76 15.04 12.66 -4.87
N GLY A 77 14.10 13.19 -4.09
CA GLY A 77 12.93 13.89 -4.61
C GLY A 77 11.89 12.99 -5.29
N CYS A 78 11.97 11.67 -5.12
CA CYS A 78 11.04 10.76 -5.76
C CYS A 78 9.62 10.84 -5.22
N THR A 79 8.68 10.45 -6.07
CA THR A 79 7.31 10.08 -5.67
C THR A 79 7.25 8.55 -5.55
N LEU A 80 6.91 8.07 -4.36
CA LEU A 80 6.78 6.66 -4.03
C LEU A 80 5.31 6.23 -4.03
N LEU A 81 4.99 5.16 -4.74
CA LEU A 81 3.71 4.46 -4.66
C LEU A 81 3.93 3.09 -4.01
N LEU A 82 3.38 2.89 -2.82
CA LEU A 82 3.38 1.60 -2.13
C LEU A 82 2.08 0.85 -2.44
N GLU A 83 2.16 -0.30 -3.09
CA GLU A 83 0.99 -1.13 -3.45
C GLU A 83 1.23 -2.62 -3.17
N ASP A 84 0.50 -3.20 -2.19
CA ASP A 84 -0.44 -2.57 -1.26
C ASP A 84 -0.13 -3.00 0.18
N VAL A 85 -0.69 -2.28 1.12
CA VAL A 85 -0.53 -2.55 2.56
C VAL A 85 -1.14 -3.90 2.96
N GLY A 86 -2.22 -4.33 2.32
CA GLY A 86 -2.86 -5.60 2.65
C GLY A 86 -1.94 -6.80 2.39
N ASN A 87 -1.24 -6.82 1.25
CA ASN A 87 -0.23 -7.83 0.96
C ASN A 87 0.96 -7.72 1.92
N LEU A 88 1.44 -6.51 2.17
CA LEU A 88 2.58 -6.29 3.07
C LEU A 88 2.28 -6.81 4.48
N VAL A 89 1.11 -6.50 5.04
CA VAL A 89 0.68 -7.01 6.35
C VAL A 89 0.59 -8.53 6.36
N ALA A 90 0.05 -9.14 5.29
CA ALA A 90 0.00 -10.59 5.19
C ALA A 90 1.40 -11.22 5.17
N ASN A 91 2.31 -10.67 4.40
CA ASN A 91 3.67 -11.18 4.29
C ASN A 91 4.43 -11.08 5.62
N GLU A 92 4.29 -9.97 6.36
CA GLU A 92 4.92 -9.80 7.68
C GLU A 92 4.27 -10.70 8.74
N LEU A 93 2.95 -10.84 8.70
CA LEU A 93 2.21 -11.63 9.68
C LEU A 93 2.48 -13.14 9.54
N PHE A 94 2.59 -13.64 8.30
CA PHE A 94 2.85 -15.04 7.98
C PHE A 94 4.29 -15.25 7.51
N ALA A 95 5.24 -14.50 8.08
CA ALA A 95 6.67 -14.67 7.81
C ALA A 95 7.10 -16.12 8.05
N GLU A 96 8.07 -16.60 7.23
CA GLU A 96 8.63 -17.95 7.31
C GLU A 96 7.76 -19.09 6.74
N GLY A 97 6.71 -18.79 5.97
CA GLY A 97 5.84 -19.80 5.35
C GLY A 97 5.01 -20.58 6.36
N GLY A 98 4.91 -20.06 7.60
CA GLY A 98 4.09 -20.63 8.66
C GLY A 98 2.61 -20.46 8.38
N LEU A 99 1.80 -21.47 8.73
CA LEU A 99 0.34 -21.38 8.69
C LEU A 99 -0.21 -20.61 9.89
N SER A 100 0.60 -20.42 10.94
CA SER A 100 0.22 -19.68 12.15
C SER A 100 0.70 -18.23 12.06
N PRO A 101 -0.17 -17.26 12.35
CA PRO A 101 0.22 -15.87 12.35
C PRO A 101 1.17 -15.54 13.52
N ARG A 102 2.10 -14.62 13.28
CA ARG A 102 2.86 -13.94 14.34
C ARG A 102 1.93 -13.05 15.15
N ASP A 103 2.46 -12.40 16.20
CA ASP A 103 1.71 -11.36 16.93
C ASP A 103 1.25 -10.23 15.96
N PRO A 104 -0.07 -10.03 15.79
CA PRO A 104 -0.58 -9.01 14.87
C PRO A 104 -0.14 -7.59 15.21
N ASP A 105 0.12 -7.32 16.50
CA ASP A 105 0.54 -6.01 16.98
C ASP A 105 2.01 -5.74 16.65
N ALA A 106 2.86 -6.76 16.72
CA ALA A 106 4.25 -6.67 16.30
C ALA A 106 4.34 -6.47 14.79
N ALA A 107 3.63 -7.27 14.00
CA ALA A 107 3.59 -7.13 12.55
C ALA A 107 3.09 -5.73 12.12
N ALA A 108 2.03 -5.22 12.76
CA ALA A 108 1.52 -3.88 12.47
C ALA A 108 2.54 -2.77 12.80
N ARG A 109 3.28 -2.88 13.90
CA ARG A 109 4.33 -1.91 14.25
C ARG A 109 5.50 -1.92 13.25
N GLU A 110 5.92 -3.11 12.80
CA GLU A 110 6.98 -3.26 11.80
C GLU A 110 6.58 -2.63 10.47
N VAL A 111 5.37 -2.92 9.99
CA VAL A 111 4.83 -2.32 8.75
C VAL A 111 4.73 -0.80 8.86
N LEU A 112 4.18 -0.27 9.95
CA LEU A 112 4.07 1.18 10.16
C LEU A 112 5.42 1.85 10.21
N GLY A 113 6.38 1.31 10.96
CA GLY A 113 7.74 1.85 11.03
C GLY A 113 8.43 1.86 9.67
N GLY A 114 8.22 0.82 8.84
CA GLY A 114 8.73 0.78 7.48
C GLY A 114 8.10 1.84 6.56
N ILE A 115 6.78 2.04 6.66
CA ILE A 115 6.07 3.09 5.91
C ILE A 115 6.54 4.48 6.32
N GLU A 116 6.75 4.73 7.61
CA GLU A 116 7.29 6.00 8.12
C GLU A 116 8.68 6.30 7.58
N GLN A 117 9.58 5.30 7.55
CA GLN A 117 10.93 5.44 6.98
C GLN A 117 10.87 5.77 5.48
N LEU A 118 10.02 5.09 4.72
CA LEU A 118 9.82 5.36 3.30
C LEU A 118 9.27 6.77 3.07
N ALA A 119 8.30 7.18 3.88
CA ALA A 119 7.71 8.52 3.79
C ALA A 119 8.75 9.62 4.06
N GLN A 120 9.66 9.41 5.02
CA GLN A 120 10.74 10.35 5.31
C GLN A 120 11.76 10.46 4.18
N ALA A 121 11.98 9.39 3.41
CA ALA A 121 12.95 9.34 2.33
C ALA A 121 12.41 9.89 0.99
N ALA A 122 11.11 9.86 0.76
CA ALA A 122 10.47 10.32 -0.46
C ALA A 122 9.94 11.76 -0.34
N ALA A 123 9.85 12.49 -1.46
CA ALA A 123 9.21 13.80 -1.49
C ALA A 123 7.68 13.66 -1.34
N HIS A 124 7.11 12.68 -2.02
CA HIS A 124 5.70 12.34 -1.99
C HIS A 124 5.53 10.84 -1.84
N THR A 125 4.66 10.41 -0.93
CA THR A 125 4.34 8.99 -0.72
C THR A 125 2.85 8.78 -0.87
N VAL A 126 2.47 7.88 -1.78
CA VAL A 126 1.11 7.43 -1.95
C VAL A 126 1.03 5.99 -1.45
N VAL A 127 0.21 5.74 -0.44
CA VAL A 127 0.03 4.43 0.19
C VAL A 127 -1.33 3.88 -0.18
N VAL A 128 -1.34 2.72 -0.85
CA VAL A 128 -2.58 2.03 -1.22
C VAL A 128 -2.90 0.94 -0.20
N THR A 129 -4.13 0.94 0.26
CA THR A 129 -4.65 -0.10 1.17
C THR A 129 -6.05 -0.56 0.77
N VAL A 130 -6.52 -1.60 1.43
CA VAL A 130 -7.84 -2.18 1.17
C VAL A 130 -8.75 -2.02 2.38
N ASP A 131 -10.03 -1.73 2.12
CA ASP A 131 -11.10 -1.84 3.09
C ASP A 131 -11.76 -3.22 2.96
N VAL A 132 -11.72 -3.99 4.05
CA VAL A 132 -12.26 -5.36 4.17
C VAL A 132 -13.09 -5.54 5.45
N PHE A 133 -13.52 -4.44 6.06
CA PHE A 133 -14.09 -4.49 7.42
C PHE A 133 -15.64 -4.46 7.44
N ALA A 134 -16.28 -4.13 6.32
CA ALA A 134 -17.71 -3.85 6.26
C ALA A 134 -18.61 -5.06 5.92
N ASP A 135 -18.05 -6.25 5.74
CA ASP A 135 -18.80 -7.43 5.27
C ASP A 135 -19.59 -8.17 6.36
N GLY A 136 -19.29 -7.91 7.64
CA GLY A 136 -19.98 -8.54 8.78
C GLY A 136 -19.72 -10.06 8.94
N MET A 137 -18.76 -10.61 8.19
CA MET A 137 -18.40 -12.02 8.24
C MET A 137 -17.43 -12.33 9.39
N ARG A 138 -17.51 -13.57 9.88
CA ARG A 138 -16.48 -14.15 10.77
C ARG A 138 -15.56 -15.03 9.95
N TYR A 139 -14.29 -14.90 10.18
CA TYR A 139 -13.26 -15.63 9.47
C TYR A 139 -12.50 -16.56 10.40
N ASP A 140 -11.63 -17.39 9.85
CA ASP A 140 -10.67 -18.18 10.60
C ASP A 140 -9.69 -17.29 11.40
N GLU A 141 -8.97 -17.91 12.34
CA GLU A 141 -8.08 -17.19 13.24
C GLU A 141 -6.97 -16.43 12.51
N GLY A 142 -6.43 -16.99 11.43
CA GLY A 142 -5.38 -16.36 10.63
C GLY A 142 -5.90 -15.12 9.90
N THR A 143 -7.06 -15.23 9.28
CA THR A 143 -7.72 -14.10 8.59
C THR A 143 -8.11 -13.00 9.58
N GLU A 144 -8.62 -13.35 10.76
CA GLU A 144 -8.95 -12.35 11.81
C GLU A 144 -7.69 -11.68 12.37
N ALA A 145 -6.58 -12.41 12.51
CA ALA A 145 -5.30 -11.84 12.90
C ALA A 145 -4.79 -10.82 11.86
N TRP A 146 -4.88 -11.16 10.56
CA TRP A 146 -4.56 -10.26 9.45
C TRP A 146 -5.46 -9.02 9.44
N ARG A 147 -6.78 -9.18 9.57
CA ARG A 147 -7.72 -8.05 9.63
C ARG A 147 -7.39 -7.11 10.79
N ARG A 148 -7.06 -7.66 11.97
CA ARG A 148 -6.67 -6.88 13.15
C ARG A 148 -5.39 -6.08 12.91
N ALA A 149 -4.35 -6.70 12.35
CA ALA A 149 -3.10 -6.02 12.00
C ALA A 149 -3.34 -4.95 10.95
N LEU A 150 -4.08 -5.27 9.87
CA LEU A 150 -4.41 -4.33 8.80
C LEU A 150 -5.19 -3.11 9.32
N ALA A 151 -6.18 -3.32 10.20
CA ALA A 151 -6.93 -2.21 10.79
C ALA A 151 -6.02 -1.23 11.54
N ARG A 152 -5.04 -1.74 12.30
CA ARG A 152 -4.06 -0.92 13.02
C ARG A 152 -3.14 -0.16 12.07
N VAL A 153 -2.66 -0.83 11.03
CA VAL A 153 -1.82 -0.19 10.01
C VAL A 153 -2.62 0.90 9.29
N ASN A 154 -3.86 0.62 8.87
CA ASN A 154 -4.71 1.60 8.21
C ASN A 154 -4.94 2.83 9.10
N ALA A 155 -5.22 2.64 10.38
CA ALA A 155 -5.39 3.74 11.33
C ALA A 155 -4.09 4.54 11.51
N GLY A 156 -2.94 3.86 11.63
CA GLY A 156 -1.63 4.51 11.75
C GLY A 156 -1.26 5.31 10.50
N VAL A 157 -1.45 4.73 9.31
CA VAL A 157 -1.19 5.45 8.05
C VAL A 157 -2.16 6.63 7.88
N ALA A 158 -3.44 6.48 8.27
CA ALA A 158 -4.39 7.59 8.23
C ALA A 158 -4.01 8.75 9.18
N ALA A 159 -3.42 8.42 10.33
CA ALA A 159 -2.89 9.44 11.25
C ALA A 159 -1.66 10.15 10.67
N LEU A 160 -0.74 9.40 10.06
CA LEU A 160 0.47 9.90 9.40
C LEU A 160 0.15 10.74 8.15
N ALA A 161 -0.86 10.38 7.39
CA ALA A 161 -1.18 10.96 6.10
C ALA A 161 -1.64 12.42 6.22
N ASP A 162 -1.15 13.28 5.31
CA ASP A 162 -1.65 14.65 5.12
C ASP A 162 -3.01 14.65 4.42
N ARG A 163 -3.24 13.63 3.57
CA ARG A 163 -4.45 13.47 2.77
C ARG A 163 -4.93 12.03 2.82
N ALA A 164 -6.25 11.83 2.86
CA ALA A 164 -6.86 10.51 2.77
C ALA A 164 -8.06 10.53 1.83
N VAL A 165 -8.11 9.57 0.94
CA VAL A 165 -9.16 9.44 -0.07
C VAL A 165 -9.64 8.00 -0.13
N GLU A 166 -10.97 7.83 -0.09
CA GLU A 166 -11.60 6.56 -0.42
C GLU A 166 -11.98 6.53 -1.89
N VAL A 167 -11.72 5.43 -2.58
CA VAL A 167 -12.14 5.24 -3.97
C VAL A 167 -13.29 4.26 -4.03
N VAL A 168 -14.47 4.76 -4.42
CA VAL A 168 -15.71 3.99 -4.54
C VAL A 168 -16.13 3.98 -6.00
N CYS A 169 -16.14 2.81 -6.63
CA CYS A 169 -16.52 2.65 -8.06
C CYS A 169 -15.80 3.64 -9.00
N GLY A 170 -14.51 3.86 -8.77
CA GLY A 170 -13.68 4.80 -9.52
C GLY A 170 -13.82 6.27 -9.13
N ILE A 171 -14.71 6.59 -8.20
CA ILE A 171 -14.96 7.96 -7.73
C ILE A 171 -14.13 8.21 -6.47
N PRO A 172 -13.22 9.21 -6.45
CA PRO A 172 -12.50 9.59 -5.24
C PRO A 172 -13.36 10.42 -4.29
N VAL A 173 -13.41 9.99 -3.03
CA VAL A 173 -14.09 10.69 -1.93
C VAL A 173 -13.04 11.10 -0.91
N TRP A 174 -12.74 12.39 -0.81
CA TRP A 174 -11.72 12.91 0.09
C TRP A 174 -12.25 12.95 1.53
N MET A 175 -11.55 12.26 2.44
CA MET A 175 -11.88 12.17 3.87
C MET A 175 -10.98 13.06 4.73
N LYS A 176 -9.75 13.35 4.26
CA LYS A 176 -8.78 14.22 4.94
C LYS A 176 -8.01 15.02 3.90
N GLY A 177 -7.86 16.33 4.13
CA GLY A 177 -7.24 17.23 3.16
C GLY A 177 -8.11 17.44 1.91
N GLU A 178 -7.53 18.10 0.92
CA GLU A 178 -8.20 18.40 -0.36
C GLU A 178 -7.55 17.65 -1.51
N GLY A 179 -8.38 17.29 -2.50
CA GLY A 179 -7.92 16.69 -3.75
C GLY A 179 -7.12 17.69 -4.60
N PRO A 180 -6.43 17.18 -5.66
CA PRO A 180 -5.81 18.06 -6.64
C PRO A 180 -6.85 19.01 -7.21
N THR A 181 -6.53 20.29 -7.27
CA THR A 181 -7.34 21.30 -7.98
C THR A 181 -7.40 20.92 -9.45
N ARG A 182 -8.60 20.86 -10.02
CA ARG A 182 -8.81 20.55 -11.45
C ARG A 182 -8.31 21.67 -12.32
#